data_b914ec1afbb5db88f2b8dd12a974cac2
#
_entry.id   b914ec1afbb5db88f2b8dd12a974cac2
#
_cell.length_a   1.000
_cell.length_b   1.000
_cell.length_c   1.000
_cell.angle_alpha   90.00
_cell.angle_beta   90.00
_cell.angle_gamma   90.00
#
_symmetry.space_group_name_H-M   'P 1'
#
loop_
_entity.id
_entity.type
_entity.pdbx_description
1 polymer ?
#
loop_
_entity_poly.entity_id
_entity_poly.type
_entity_poly.pdbx_seq_one_letter_code
_entity_poly.pdbx_strand_id
1 'polypeptide(L)'
;MKKLARFGLGLALLASLGTPALAHDDATLDAMTTPNGGQLRMAGAYHLELVVVQDSPTPRENPVTVYLTDHADQKLPAAGAKGKVTLLSGKQKTEISLSPAGDNKLSGKGSYASSPTLKAIVAITFPDGRTEQARFTPLLPKVPNHSPHGPQH
;
A
#
# COMPACT_ATOMS: atom_id res chain seq x y z
N MET A 1 -20.27 21.10 66.45
CA MET A 1 -19.99 19.72 65.99
C MET A 1 -20.24 19.65 64.49
N LYS A 2 -19.21 19.71 63.69
CA LYS A 2 -19.30 19.73 62.21
C LYS A 2 -18.93 18.36 61.69
N LYS A 3 -19.90 17.67 61.04
CA LYS A 3 -19.65 16.38 60.40
C LYS A 3 -19.20 16.63 58.95
N LEU A 4 -17.95 16.23 58.64
CA LEU A 4 -17.44 16.21 57.28
C LEU A 4 -17.96 14.94 56.55
N ALA A 5 -18.71 15.13 55.45
CA ALA A 5 -19.03 14.08 54.53
C ALA A 5 -17.91 13.95 53.51
N ARG A 6 -17.27 12.78 53.46
CA ARG A 6 -16.27 12.43 52.41
C ARG A 6 -17.03 11.90 51.21
N PHE A 7 -17.01 12.65 50.11
CA PHE A 7 -17.41 12.18 48.78
C PHE A 7 -16.26 11.41 48.17
N GLY A 8 -16.42 10.11 48.01
CA GLY A 8 -15.51 9.28 47.26
C GLY A 8 -15.81 9.41 45.75
N LEU A 9 -14.87 9.98 45.00
CA LEU A 9 -14.91 10.07 43.55
C LEU A 9 -14.39 8.75 42.96
N GLY A 10 -15.29 7.87 42.54
CA GLY A 10 -14.99 6.65 41.83
C GLY A 10 -14.56 6.96 40.39
N LEU A 11 -13.27 6.81 40.07
CA LEU A 11 -12.72 6.91 38.72
C LEU A 11 -12.99 5.60 37.97
N ALA A 12 -14.04 5.59 37.14
CA ALA A 12 -14.33 4.47 36.24
C ALA A 12 -13.33 4.51 35.05
N LEU A 13 -12.38 3.59 35.05
CA LEU A 13 -11.42 3.40 33.96
C LEU A 13 -12.14 2.63 32.83
N LEU A 14 -12.63 3.34 31.83
CA LEU A 14 -13.13 2.75 30.58
C LEU A 14 -11.93 2.23 29.76
N ALA A 15 -11.67 0.94 29.87
CA ALA A 15 -10.74 0.25 28.96
C ALA A 15 -11.40 0.15 27.58
N SER A 16 -11.03 1.01 26.66
CA SER A 16 -11.36 0.87 25.26
C SER A 16 -10.62 -0.32 24.68
N LEU A 17 -11.31 -1.46 24.53
CA LEU A 17 -10.84 -2.60 23.74
C LEU A 17 -10.82 -2.16 22.28
N GLY A 18 -9.67 -1.65 21.83
CA GLY A 18 -9.41 -1.44 20.40
C GLY A 18 -9.44 -2.81 19.70
N THR A 19 -10.42 -3.04 18.84
CA THR A 19 -10.42 -4.18 17.93
C THR A 19 -9.19 -4.07 17.04
N PRO A 20 -8.33 -5.12 16.95
CA PRO A 20 -7.26 -5.09 15.96
C PRO A 20 -7.92 -5.08 14.57
N ALA A 21 -7.67 -4.03 13.80
CA ALA A 21 -7.97 -4.04 12.39
C ALA A 21 -7.16 -5.18 11.79
N LEU A 22 -7.84 -6.16 11.16
CA LEU A 22 -7.20 -7.25 10.42
C LEU A 22 -6.55 -6.62 9.18
N ALA A 23 -5.33 -6.14 9.33
CA ALA A 23 -4.48 -5.82 8.20
C ALA A 23 -4.06 -7.14 7.57
N HIS A 24 -4.38 -7.35 6.29
CA HIS A 24 -3.81 -8.46 5.53
C HIS A 24 -2.29 -8.27 5.52
N ASP A 25 -1.54 -9.30 5.86
CA ASP A 25 -0.10 -9.22 5.81
C ASP A 25 0.41 -9.17 4.35
N ASP A 26 1.58 -8.59 4.14
CA ASP A 26 2.18 -8.44 2.81
C ASP A 26 2.36 -9.78 2.09
N ALA A 27 2.62 -10.87 2.82
CA ALA A 27 2.78 -12.21 2.25
C ALA A 27 1.48 -12.73 1.64
N THR A 28 0.34 -12.50 2.28
CA THR A 28 -0.99 -12.81 1.74
C THR A 28 -1.26 -12.01 0.47
N LEU A 29 -0.96 -10.70 0.48
CA LEU A 29 -1.14 -9.84 -0.69
C LEU A 29 -0.21 -10.23 -1.86
N ASP A 30 1.02 -10.65 -1.57
CA ASP A 30 1.98 -11.10 -2.58
C ASP A 30 1.56 -12.41 -3.27
N ALA A 31 0.76 -13.25 -2.60
CA ALA A 31 0.21 -14.47 -3.17
C ALA A 31 -1.00 -14.22 -4.10
N MET A 32 -1.60 -13.04 -4.04
CA MET A 32 -2.78 -12.71 -4.84
C MET A 32 -2.41 -12.42 -6.30
N THR A 33 -3.29 -12.82 -7.21
CA THR A 33 -3.25 -12.35 -8.60
C THR A 33 -4.00 -11.03 -8.66
N THR A 34 -3.31 -9.99 -9.10
CA THR A 34 -3.87 -8.64 -9.21
C THR A 34 -4.46 -8.39 -10.59
N PRO A 35 -5.51 -7.57 -10.73
CA PRO A 35 -6.17 -7.31 -12.01
C PRO A 35 -5.25 -6.71 -13.08
N ASN A 36 -4.24 -5.94 -12.68
CA ASN A 36 -3.36 -5.23 -13.61
C ASN A 36 -1.92 -5.78 -13.63
N GLY A 37 -1.67 -6.92 -12.96
CA GLY A 37 -0.38 -7.58 -12.94
C GLY A 37 0.69 -6.86 -12.08
N GLY A 38 0.27 -5.98 -11.20
CA GLY A 38 1.13 -5.25 -10.28
C GLY A 38 1.32 -5.94 -8.95
N GLN A 39 1.87 -5.23 -7.98
CA GLN A 39 1.95 -5.63 -6.59
C GLN A 39 0.90 -4.87 -5.78
N LEU A 40 0.14 -5.58 -4.94
CA LEU A 40 -0.89 -5.01 -4.08
C LEU A 40 -0.34 -4.73 -2.69
N ARG A 41 -0.71 -3.58 -2.12
CA ARG A 41 -0.41 -3.22 -0.73
C ARG A 41 -1.57 -2.47 -0.10
N MET A 42 -1.71 -2.64 1.20
CA MET A 42 -2.64 -1.82 1.98
C MET A 42 -2.03 -0.45 2.28
N ALA A 43 -2.86 0.57 2.20
CA ALA A 43 -2.54 1.94 2.58
C ALA A 43 -3.73 2.54 3.33
N GLY A 44 -3.71 2.48 4.66
CA GLY A 44 -4.85 2.84 5.49
C GLY A 44 -6.08 1.98 5.17
N ALA A 45 -7.18 2.63 4.78
CA ALA A 45 -8.44 1.98 4.40
C ALA A 45 -8.49 1.57 2.92
N TYR A 46 -7.38 1.60 2.20
CA TYR A 46 -7.34 1.42 0.75
C TYR A 46 -6.35 0.35 0.34
N HIS A 47 -6.55 -0.19 -0.86
CA HIS A 47 -5.55 -0.98 -1.56
C HIS A 47 -4.93 -0.15 -2.67
N LEU A 48 -3.61 -0.22 -2.78
CA LEU A 48 -2.83 0.36 -3.87
C LEU A 48 -2.19 -0.77 -4.66
N GLU A 49 -2.47 -0.86 -5.97
CA GLU A 49 -1.75 -1.77 -6.87
C GLU A 49 -0.74 -0.97 -7.68
N LEU A 50 0.55 -1.25 -7.46
CA LEU A 50 1.65 -0.61 -8.17
C LEU A 50 2.06 -1.45 -9.38
N VAL A 51 2.00 -0.84 -10.56
CA VAL A 51 2.47 -1.43 -11.82
C VAL A 51 3.70 -0.67 -12.30
N VAL A 52 4.79 -1.39 -12.52
CA VAL A 52 6.05 -0.91 -13.10
C VAL A 52 6.42 -1.76 -14.32
N VAL A 53 7.29 -1.24 -15.18
CA VAL A 53 7.82 -1.99 -16.32
C VAL A 53 8.72 -3.12 -15.82
N GLN A 54 8.62 -4.30 -16.45
CA GLN A 54 9.33 -5.52 -16.02
C GLN A 54 10.56 -5.87 -16.86
N ASP A 55 10.71 -5.28 -18.05
CA ASP A 55 11.68 -5.64 -19.07
C ASP A 55 12.62 -4.48 -19.47
N SER A 56 12.94 -3.59 -18.54
CA SER A 56 13.84 -2.45 -18.76
C SER A 56 15.15 -2.62 -17.97
N PRO A 57 16.12 -3.39 -18.51
CA PRO A 57 17.35 -3.73 -17.76
C PRO A 57 18.26 -2.52 -17.50
N THR A 58 18.09 -1.45 -18.26
CA THR A 58 18.84 -0.20 -18.09
C THR A 58 17.89 0.97 -17.76
N PRO A 59 18.38 1.98 -17.02
CA PRO A 59 17.54 3.15 -16.72
C PRO A 59 17.11 3.88 -17.99
N ARG A 60 15.81 4.09 -18.14
CA ARG A 60 15.20 4.92 -19.18
C ARG A 60 13.85 5.44 -18.68
N GLU A 61 13.25 6.37 -19.39
CA GLU A 61 11.93 6.87 -19.08
C GLU A 61 10.89 5.76 -19.21
N ASN A 62 10.40 5.29 -18.09
CA ASN A 62 9.42 4.21 -17.97
C ASN A 62 8.16 4.71 -17.27
N PRO A 63 6.97 4.22 -17.65
CA PRO A 63 5.73 4.53 -16.96
C PRO A 63 5.67 3.85 -15.59
N VAL A 64 4.95 4.50 -14.67
CA VAL A 64 4.53 3.95 -13.39
C VAL A 64 3.04 4.22 -13.27
N THR A 65 2.26 3.22 -12.87
CA THR A 65 0.82 3.36 -12.64
C THR A 65 0.45 2.81 -11.26
N VAL A 66 -0.46 3.51 -10.59
CA VAL A 66 -1.05 3.08 -9.32
C VAL A 66 -2.55 3.02 -9.49
N TYR A 67 -3.16 1.87 -9.20
CA TYR A 67 -4.60 1.68 -9.15
C TYR A 67 -5.09 1.74 -7.72
N LEU A 68 -6.26 2.34 -7.52
CA LEU A 68 -6.88 2.59 -6.22
C LEU A 68 -8.14 1.75 -6.08
N THR A 69 -8.24 0.96 -5.01
CA THR A 69 -9.47 0.27 -4.62
C THR A 69 -9.69 0.39 -3.11
N ASP A 70 -10.91 0.10 -2.66
CA ASP A 70 -11.20 -0.12 -1.26
C ASP A 70 -10.97 -1.58 -0.85
N HIS A 71 -11.25 -1.92 0.42
CA HIS A 71 -11.08 -3.29 0.93
C HIS A 71 -12.10 -4.31 0.36
N ALA A 72 -13.13 -3.84 -0.35
CA ALA A 72 -14.09 -4.68 -1.06
C ALA A 72 -13.75 -4.76 -2.57
N ASP A 73 -12.52 -4.37 -2.95
CA ASP A 73 -12.00 -4.30 -4.32
C ASP A 73 -12.82 -3.39 -5.26
N GLN A 74 -13.60 -2.48 -4.68
CA GLN A 74 -14.32 -1.48 -5.45
C GLN A 74 -13.36 -0.37 -5.89
N LYS A 75 -13.45 0.03 -7.15
CA LYS A 75 -12.64 1.10 -7.71
C LYS A 75 -12.91 2.43 -7.01
N LEU A 76 -11.85 3.13 -6.62
CA LEU A 76 -11.91 4.46 -6.05
C LEU A 76 -11.57 5.51 -7.11
N PRO A 77 -12.36 6.59 -7.25
CA PRO A 77 -12.08 7.63 -8.22
C PRO A 77 -10.70 8.26 -7.99
N ALA A 78 -9.88 8.30 -9.04
CA ALA A 78 -8.59 8.99 -9.00
C ALA A 78 -8.72 10.51 -9.21
N ALA A 79 -9.89 10.98 -9.64
CA ALA A 79 -10.13 12.40 -9.87
C ALA A 79 -9.84 13.25 -8.62
N GLY A 80 -9.02 14.30 -8.78
CA GLY A 80 -8.61 15.18 -7.68
C GLY A 80 -7.54 14.62 -6.75
N ALA A 81 -7.19 13.34 -6.86
CA ALA A 81 -6.07 12.78 -6.12
C ALA A 81 -4.73 13.20 -6.74
N LYS A 82 -3.68 13.19 -5.92
CA LYS A 82 -2.29 13.41 -6.35
C LYS A 82 -1.44 12.28 -5.79
N GLY A 83 -0.48 11.83 -6.57
CA GLY A 83 0.43 10.78 -6.13
C GLY A 83 1.89 11.15 -6.30
N LYS A 84 2.72 10.49 -5.52
CA LYS A 84 4.17 10.48 -5.70
C LYS A 84 4.69 9.05 -5.48
N VAL A 85 5.53 8.61 -6.40
CA VAL A 85 6.29 7.37 -6.24
C VAL A 85 7.76 7.72 -6.06
N THR A 86 8.37 7.18 -5.03
CA THR A 86 9.81 7.21 -4.83
C THR A 86 10.36 5.82 -5.13
N LEU A 87 11.13 5.69 -6.19
CA LEU A 87 11.79 4.46 -6.59
C LEU A 87 13.24 4.45 -6.10
N LEU A 88 13.69 3.30 -5.60
CA LEU A 88 15.07 3.06 -5.21
C LEU A 88 15.60 1.81 -5.92
N SER A 89 16.54 2.01 -6.84
CA SER A 89 17.26 0.95 -7.56
C SER A 89 18.76 1.03 -7.23
N GLY A 90 19.22 0.13 -6.38
CA GLY A 90 20.57 0.23 -5.81
C GLY A 90 20.74 1.52 -5.03
N LYS A 91 21.68 2.38 -5.47
CA LYS A 91 21.93 3.71 -4.86
C LYS A 91 21.16 4.84 -5.56
N GLN A 92 20.48 4.55 -6.66
CA GLN A 92 19.75 5.56 -7.42
C GLN A 92 18.33 5.73 -6.87
N LYS A 93 18.00 6.98 -6.52
CA LYS A 93 16.65 7.40 -6.11
C LYS A 93 16.01 8.21 -7.23
N THR A 94 14.78 7.85 -7.61
CA THR A 94 13.97 8.58 -8.59
C THR A 94 12.62 8.92 -7.97
N GLU A 95 12.20 10.17 -8.06
CA GLU A 95 10.86 10.60 -7.64
C GLU A 95 10.00 10.88 -8.87
N ILE A 96 8.80 10.35 -8.88
CA ILE A 96 7.86 10.45 -9.99
C ILE A 96 6.54 10.99 -9.44
N SER A 97 6.08 12.12 -9.99
CA SER A 97 4.74 12.64 -9.71
C SER A 97 3.72 11.85 -10.50
N LEU A 98 2.62 11.49 -9.85
CA LEU A 98 1.49 10.79 -10.45
C LEU A 98 0.29 11.74 -10.53
N SER A 99 -0.39 11.70 -11.66
CA SER A 99 -1.63 12.43 -11.91
C SER A 99 -2.75 11.46 -12.32
N PRO A 100 -4.03 11.81 -12.10
CA PRO A 100 -5.16 11.02 -12.57
C PRO A 100 -5.05 10.72 -14.07
N ALA A 101 -5.22 9.44 -14.44
CA ALA A 101 -5.06 8.94 -15.80
C ALA A 101 -6.16 7.94 -16.21
N GLY A 102 -7.30 7.98 -15.55
CA GLY A 102 -8.46 7.13 -15.76
C GLY A 102 -9.29 7.00 -14.50
N ASP A 103 -10.29 6.12 -14.48
CA ASP A 103 -11.27 6.00 -13.41
C ASP A 103 -10.64 5.93 -12.01
N ASN A 104 -9.86 4.89 -11.79
CA ASN A 104 -9.24 4.58 -10.50
C ASN A 104 -7.71 4.51 -10.58
N LYS A 105 -7.08 5.17 -11.55
CA LYS A 105 -5.63 5.11 -11.71
C LYS A 105 -4.97 6.48 -11.76
N LEU A 106 -3.77 6.54 -11.17
CA LEU A 106 -2.83 7.62 -11.36
C LEU A 106 -1.61 7.10 -12.10
N SER A 107 -1.03 7.91 -12.99
CA SER A 107 0.14 7.53 -13.76
C SER A 107 1.16 8.66 -13.84
N GLY A 108 2.42 8.28 -14.03
CA GLY A 108 3.55 9.18 -14.25
C GLY A 108 4.66 8.47 -15.01
N LYS A 109 5.75 9.18 -15.31
CA LYS A 109 6.93 8.64 -15.97
C LYS A 109 8.19 9.11 -15.28
N GLY A 110 9.21 8.26 -15.26
CA GLY A 110 10.52 8.62 -14.74
C GLY A 110 11.59 7.62 -15.12
N SER A 111 12.85 8.01 -14.92
CA SER A 111 13.98 7.18 -15.28
C SER A 111 14.25 6.12 -14.21
N TYR A 112 14.04 4.86 -14.55
CA TYR A 112 14.39 3.72 -13.71
C TYR A 112 14.65 2.46 -14.56
N ALA A 113 15.37 1.52 -13.96
CA ALA A 113 15.55 0.18 -14.51
C ALA A 113 14.70 -0.84 -13.76
N SER A 114 14.25 -1.88 -14.45
CA SER A 114 13.61 -3.05 -13.85
C SER A 114 14.69 -3.92 -13.18
N SER A 115 14.59 -4.07 -11.86
CA SER A 115 15.50 -4.89 -11.08
C SER A 115 14.70 -5.66 -10.04
N PRO A 116 15.03 -6.94 -9.76
CA PRO A 116 14.41 -7.68 -8.66
C PRO A 116 14.55 -6.99 -7.31
N THR A 117 15.55 -6.13 -7.15
CA THR A 117 15.80 -5.36 -5.91
C THR A 117 15.16 -3.97 -5.92
N LEU A 118 14.36 -3.64 -6.95
CA LEU A 118 13.64 -2.36 -7.01
C LEU A 118 12.69 -2.22 -5.82
N LYS A 119 12.83 -1.12 -5.10
CA LYS A 119 11.93 -0.74 -4.00
C LYS A 119 11.16 0.49 -4.38
N ALA A 120 9.93 0.59 -3.91
CA ALA A 120 9.10 1.76 -4.13
C ALA A 120 8.38 2.18 -2.84
N ILE A 121 8.17 3.48 -2.70
CA ILE A 121 7.25 4.07 -1.74
C ILE A 121 6.24 4.85 -2.56
N VAL A 122 4.97 4.53 -2.40
CA VAL A 122 3.86 5.26 -3.02
C VAL A 122 3.16 6.07 -1.95
N ALA A 123 2.95 7.35 -2.19
CA ALA A 123 2.14 8.23 -1.36
C ALA A 123 1.02 8.83 -2.23
N ILE A 124 -0.22 8.68 -1.79
CA ILE A 124 -1.42 9.21 -2.47
C ILE A 124 -2.09 10.20 -1.54
N THR A 125 -2.26 11.42 -2.00
CA THR A 125 -3.07 12.44 -1.33
C THR A 125 -4.43 12.51 -2.01
N PHE A 126 -5.48 12.18 -1.26
CA PHE A 126 -6.87 12.20 -1.71
C PHE A 126 -7.45 13.62 -1.69
N PRO A 127 -8.59 13.86 -2.38
CA PRO A 127 -9.22 15.19 -2.43
C PRO A 127 -9.61 15.77 -1.06
N ASP A 128 -9.84 14.93 -0.07
CA ASP A 128 -10.13 15.32 1.32
C ASP A 128 -8.88 15.72 2.12
N GLY A 129 -7.70 15.71 1.51
CA GLY A 129 -6.41 16.08 2.10
C GLY A 129 -5.71 14.96 2.86
N ARG A 130 -6.30 13.77 3.01
CA ARG A 130 -5.63 12.62 3.61
C ARG A 130 -4.55 12.10 2.68
N THR A 131 -3.41 11.73 3.27
CA THR A 131 -2.32 11.07 2.54
C THR A 131 -2.11 9.68 3.10
N GLU A 132 -2.19 8.69 2.22
CA GLU A 132 -1.92 7.29 2.53
C GLU A 132 -0.65 6.83 1.82
N GLN A 133 0.08 5.92 2.44
CA GLN A 133 1.38 5.49 1.96
C GLN A 133 1.55 3.98 2.10
N ALA A 134 2.20 3.38 1.09
CA ALA A 134 2.61 1.98 1.15
C ALA A 134 4.00 1.76 0.56
N ARG A 135 4.64 0.66 0.95
CA ARG A 135 5.96 0.23 0.47
C ARG A 135 5.83 -0.99 -0.41
N PHE A 136 6.62 -1.04 -1.46
CA PHE A 136 6.58 -2.07 -2.49
C PHE A 136 7.96 -2.62 -2.82
N THR A 137 7.97 -3.87 -3.25
CA THR A 137 9.09 -4.54 -3.91
C THR A 137 8.55 -5.18 -5.20
N PRO A 138 8.16 -4.36 -6.20
CA PRO A 138 7.23 -4.77 -7.25
C PRO A 138 7.78 -5.85 -8.20
N LEU A 139 9.08 -6.04 -8.22
CA LEU A 139 9.76 -7.00 -9.10
C LEU A 139 10.45 -8.11 -8.32
N LEU A 140 10.20 -8.22 -7.00
CA LEU A 140 10.68 -9.35 -6.23
C LEU A 140 10.03 -10.65 -6.75
N PRO A 141 10.82 -11.70 -7.04
CA PRO A 141 10.27 -12.97 -7.49
C PRO A 141 9.25 -13.52 -6.47
N LYS A 142 8.05 -13.86 -6.94
CA LYS A 142 7.06 -14.50 -6.10
C LYS A 142 7.56 -15.91 -5.78
N VAL A 143 7.67 -16.24 -4.50
CA VAL A 143 7.98 -17.61 -4.07
C VAL A 143 6.71 -18.44 -4.31
N PRO A 144 6.75 -19.52 -5.11
CA PRO A 144 5.61 -20.40 -5.23
C PRO A 144 5.28 -20.98 -3.84
N ASN A 145 4.03 -20.86 -3.40
CA ASN A 145 3.56 -21.55 -2.20
C ASN A 145 3.62 -23.06 -2.47
N HIS A 146 4.72 -23.68 -2.08
CA HIS A 146 4.78 -25.14 -1.91
C HIS A 146 4.00 -25.47 -0.65
N SER A 147 2.70 -25.70 -0.79
CA SER A 147 1.98 -26.43 0.25
C SER A 147 2.68 -27.78 0.39
N PRO A 148 3.17 -28.16 1.58
CA PRO A 148 3.70 -29.50 1.77
C PRO A 148 2.52 -30.46 1.68
N HIS A 149 2.38 -31.13 0.54
CA HIS A 149 1.58 -32.34 0.46
C HIS A 149 2.29 -33.38 1.36
N GLY A 150 1.82 -33.50 2.58
CA GLY A 150 2.18 -34.59 3.43
C GLY A 150 1.83 -35.91 2.74
N PRO A 151 2.67 -36.95 2.83
CA PRO A 151 2.36 -38.26 2.28
C PRO A 151 1.12 -38.80 2.97
N GLN A 152 0.07 -39.04 2.20
CA GLN A 152 -1.09 -39.81 2.65
C GLN A 152 -0.65 -41.30 2.65
N HIS A 153 -0.56 -41.86 3.84
CA HIS A 153 -0.52 -43.30 4.04
C HIS A 153 -1.93 -43.80 4.26
#